data_0c44d8dbdab6fce7172ae232a1478e8f
#
_entry.id   0c44d8dbdab6fce7172ae232a1478e8f
#
_cell.length_a   1.000
_cell.length_b   1.000
_cell.length_c   1.000
_cell.angle_alpha   90.00
_cell.angle_beta   90.00
_cell.angle_gamma   90.00
#
_symmetry.space_group_name_H-M   'P 1'
#
loop_
_entity.id
_entity.type
_entity.pdbx_description
1 polymer ?
#
loop_
_entity_poly.entity_id
_entity_poly.type
_entity_poly.pdbx_seq_one_letter_code
_entity_poly.pdbx_strand_id
1 'polypeptide(L)'
;MTMIRKAITGDAADIIDFQQKMAWETENLLLPGDIVTKGVNAVFENDARGQYWVAEENGNIVASLLITYEWSDWRNAQVWWFQSVYVLPEFRRTGIFRSMYLHIKEESEKQNVAGLRLYVETNNNRACLTYETLGMNSEHYRMYEWLKD
;
A
#
# COMPACT_ATOMS: atom_id res chain seq x y z
N MET A 1 16.67 13.64 1.55
CA MET A 1 16.47 12.57 2.56
C MET A 1 15.01 12.15 2.57
N THR A 2 14.77 10.86 2.52
CA THR A 2 13.41 10.31 2.50
C THR A 2 12.92 10.08 3.94
N MET A 3 11.72 10.56 4.24
CA MET A 3 11.06 10.31 5.52
C MET A 3 9.84 9.44 5.29
N ILE A 4 9.75 8.33 6.02
CA ILE A 4 8.57 7.46 5.99
C ILE A 4 7.74 7.77 7.24
N ARG A 5 6.46 8.04 7.04
CA ARG A 5 5.57 8.36 8.15
C ARG A 5 4.13 7.95 7.84
N LYS A 6 3.34 7.87 8.89
CA LYS A 6 1.90 7.70 8.76
C LYS A 6 1.32 8.97 8.13
N ALA A 7 0.38 8.80 7.21
CA ALA A 7 -0.26 9.93 6.55
C ALA A 7 -1.20 10.68 7.50
N ILE A 8 -1.34 11.97 7.26
CA ILE A 8 -2.30 12.84 7.93
C ILE A 8 -3.34 13.33 6.92
N THR A 9 -4.44 13.89 7.38
CA THR A 9 -5.52 14.35 6.47
C THR A 9 -5.04 15.32 5.41
N GLY A 10 -4.00 16.12 5.72
CA GLY A 10 -3.40 17.04 4.75
C GLY A 10 -2.74 16.34 3.55
N ASP A 11 -2.47 15.04 3.65
CA ASP A 11 -1.86 14.27 2.55
C ASP A 11 -2.93 13.69 1.61
N ALA A 12 -4.21 13.79 1.95
CA ALA A 12 -5.29 13.14 1.20
C ALA A 12 -5.30 13.52 -0.29
N ALA A 13 -5.06 14.80 -0.60
CA ALA A 13 -5.07 15.26 -2.00
C ALA A 13 -3.99 14.55 -2.84
N ASP A 14 -2.79 14.41 -2.31
CA ASP A 14 -1.71 13.69 -2.99
C ASP A 14 -2.05 12.21 -3.16
N ILE A 15 -2.61 11.60 -2.12
CA ILE A 15 -3.01 10.18 -2.16
C ILE A 15 -4.09 9.95 -3.21
N ILE A 16 -5.09 10.82 -3.29
CA ILE A 16 -6.15 10.76 -4.30
C ILE A 16 -5.55 10.85 -5.70
N ASP A 17 -4.65 11.79 -5.92
CA ASP A 17 -3.96 11.95 -7.19
C ASP A 17 -3.18 10.68 -7.57
N PHE A 18 -2.51 10.06 -6.60
CA PHE A 18 -1.76 8.82 -6.81
C PHE A 18 -2.68 7.65 -7.22
N GLN A 19 -3.89 7.57 -6.67
CA GLN A 19 -4.84 6.54 -7.08
C GLN A 19 -5.23 6.71 -8.55
N GLN A 20 -5.49 7.94 -8.99
CA GLN A 20 -5.81 8.22 -10.39
C GLN A 20 -4.63 7.88 -11.31
N LYS A 21 -3.43 8.28 -10.92
CA LYS A 21 -2.22 7.97 -11.70
C LYS A 21 -1.99 6.47 -11.79
N MET A 22 -2.15 5.76 -10.69
CA MET A 22 -1.96 4.30 -10.67
C MET A 22 -2.97 3.60 -11.59
N ALA A 23 -4.24 3.94 -11.49
CA ALA A 23 -5.28 3.35 -12.34
C ALA A 23 -5.02 3.62 -13.82
N TRP A 24 -4.57 4.81 -14.15
CA TRP A 24 -4.22 5.16 -15.52
C TRP A 24 -3.00 4.38 -16.03
N GLU A 25 -1.94 4.30 -15.22
CA GLU A 25 -0.70 3.61 -15.60
C GLU A 25 -0.87 2.10 -15.75
N THR A 26 -1.66 1.48 -14.88
CA THR A 26 -1.79 0.02 -14.84
C THR A 26 -2.94 -0.51 -15.68
N GLU A 27 -4.06 0.22 -15.79
CA GLU A 27 -5.28 -0.28 -16.40
C GLU A 27 -5.87 0.67 -17.45
N ASN A 28 -5.20 1.79 -17.72
CA ASN A 28 -5.68 2.82 -18.64
C ASN A 28 -7.09 3.28 -18.28
N LEU A 29 -7.36 3.43 -16.99
CA LEU A 29 -8.67 3.69 -16.43
C LEU A 29 -8.69 5.01 -15.68
N LEU A 30 -9.74 5.81 -15.92
CA LEU A 30 -10.03 7.01 -15.13
C LEU A 30 -11.05 6.62 -14.06
N LEU A 31 -10.67 6.75 -12.78
CA LEU A 31 -11.58 6.46 -11.68
C LEU A 31 -12.59 7.61 -11.51
N PRO A 32 -13.85 7.31 -11.16
CA PRO A 32 -14.80 8.37 -10.80
C PRO A 32 -14.24 9.19 -9.63
N GLY A 33 -14.02 10.50 -9.88
CA GLY A 33 -13.33 11.37 -8.92
C GLY A 33 -14.02 11.48 -7.57
N ASP A 34 -15.35 11.52 -7.54
CA ASP A 34 -16.13 11.58 -6.31
C ASP A 34 -16.00 10.32 -5.49
N ILE A 35 -15.97 9.15 -6.14
CA ILE A 35 -15.85 7.87 -5.47
C ILE A 35 -14.46 7.71 -4.83
N VAL A 36 -13.40 7.98 -5.59
CA VAL A 36 -12.04 7.83 -5.07
C VAL A 36 -11.75 8.85 -3.96
N THR A 37 -12.27 10.08 -4.09
CA THR A 37 -12.12 11.10 -3.06
C THR A 37 -12.78 10.66 -1.75
N LYS A 38 -14.01 10.17 -1.84
CA LYS A 38 -14.73 9.66 -0.65
C LYS A 38 -14.04 8.43 -0.08
N GLY A 39 -13.55 7.55 -0.94
CA GLY A 39 -12.85 6.33 -0.52
C GLY A 39 -11.57 6.61 0.26
N VAL A 40 -10.76 7.55 -0.21
CA VAL A 40 -9.53 7.95 0.50
C VAL A 40 -9.88 8.63 1.82
N ASN A 41 -10.79 9.60 1.80
CA ASN A 41 -11.17 10.32 3.01
C ASN A 41 -11.78 9.40 4.07
N ALA A 42 -12.53 8.37 3.66
CA ALA A 42 -13.13 7.42 4.57
C ALA A 42 -12.09 6.67 5.43
N VAL A 43 -10.90 6.43 4.89
CA VAL A 43 -9.80 5.81 5.65
C VAL A 43 -9.36 6.73 6.79
N PHE A 44 -9.23 8.04 6.50
CA PHE A 44 -8.87 9.01 7.54
C PHE A 44 -9.94 9.18 8.61
N GLU A 45 -11.21 8.94 8.26
CA GLU A 45 -12.33 9.08 9.19
C GLU A 45 -12.49 7.89 10.14
N ASN A 46 -11.96 6.73 9.77
CA ASN A 46 -12.13 5.52 10.58
C ASN A 46 -10.93 4.59 10.43
N ASP A 47 -10.13 4.50 11.47
CA ASP A 47 -8.91 3.70 11.51
C ASP A 47 -9.17 2.19 11.29
N ALA A 48 -10.40 1.72 11.49
CA ALA A 48 -10.73 0.31 11.24
C ALA A 48 -10.67 -0.06 9.76
N ARG A 49 -10.76 0.92 8.86
CA ARG A 49 -10.67 0.69 7.41
C ARG A 49 -9.25 0.47 6.95
N GLY A 50 -8.28 1.07 7.63
CA GLY A 50 -6.88 0.96 7.28
C GLY A 50 -6.10 2.19 7.70
N GLN A 51 -4.87 2.26 7.24
CA GLN A 51 -3.99 3.39 7.49
C GLN A 51 -3.12 3.64 6.27
N TYR A 52 -3.03 4.90 5.86
CA TYR A 52 -2.11 5.31 4.81
C TYR A 52 -0.73 5.61 5.38
N TRP A 53 0.28 5.22 4.65
CA TRP A 53 1.67 5.57 4.90
C TRP A 53 2.22 6.30 3.69
N VAL A 54 3.07 7.27 3.90
CA VAL A 54 3.65 8.09 2.84
C VAL A 54 5.16 8.16 2.98
N ALA A 55 5.82 8.39 1.84
CA ALA A 55 7.23 8.77 1.80
C ALA A 55 7.31 10.23 1.37
N GLU A 56 8.06 11.00 2.13
CA GLU A 56 8.25 12.42 1.90
C GLU A 56 9.71 12.69 1.54
N GLU A 57 9.91 13.44 0.47
CA GLU A 57 11.25 13.83 0.00
C GLU A 57 11.26 15.32 -0.18
N ASN A 58 12.13 16.02 0.56
CA ASN A 58 12.24 17.48 0.49
C ASN A 58 10.89 18.19 0.66
N GLY A 59 10.05 17.71 1.58
CA GLY A 59 8.75 18.30 1.86
C GLY A 59 7.63 17.89 0.91
N ASN A 60 7.90 17.08 -0.09
CA ASN A 60 6.91 16.61 -1.05
C ASN A 60 6.59 15.13 -0.87
N ILE A 61 5.32 14.77 -1.02
CA ILE A 61 4.90 13.37 -0.97
C ILE A 61 5.26 12.70 -2.30
N VAL A 62 6.06 11.66 -2.25
CA VAL A 62 6.56 10.98 -3.45
C VAL A 62 6.07 9.54 -3.57
N ALA A 63 5.49 8.99 -2.51
CA ALA A 63 4.93 7.64 -2.53
C ALA A 63 3.87 7.50 -1.45
N SER A 64 2.95 6.57 -1.66
CA SER A 64 1.95 6.20 -0.66
C SER A 64 1.61 4.73 -0.76
N LEU A 65 1.10 4.18 0.33
CA LEU A 65 0.49 2.86 0.35
C LEU A 65 -0.58 2.81 1.44
N LEU A 66 -1.49 1.86 1.29
CA LEU A 66 -2.55 1.61 2.25
C LEU A 66 -2.26 0.28 2.94
N ILE A 67 -2.35 0.29 4.27
CA ILE A 67 -2.35 -0.93 5.07
C ILE A 67 -3.79 -1.21 5.47
N THR A 68 -4.27 -2.42 5.18
CA THR A 68 -5.55 -2.92 5.68
C THR A 68 -5.32 -4.16 6.55
N TYR A 69 -6.36 -4.64 7.21
CA TYR A 69 -6.21 -5.62 8.27
C TYR A 69 -7.00 -6.89 7.95
N GLU A 70 -6.39 -8.02 8.30
CA GLU A 70 -7.05 -9.30 8.28
C GLU A 70 -6.88 -9.92 9.66
N TRP A 71 -7.99 -10.26 10.33
CA TRP A 71 -7.89 -10.99 11.58
C TRP A 71 -7.56 -12.45 11.29
N SER A 72 -6.54 -12.97 11.97
CA SER A 72 -6.18 -14.38 11.89
C SER A 72 -6.56 -15.07 13.19
N ASP A 73 -7.64 -15.82 13.16
CA ASP A 73 -8.06 -16.60 14.32
C ASP A 73 -7.06 -17.69 14.67
N TRP A 74 -6.38 -18.25 13.66
CA TRP A 74 -5.34 -19.25 13.90
C TRP A 74 -4.14 -18.68 14.65
N ARG A 75 -3.87 -17.39 14.50
CA ARG A 75 -2.71 -16.71 15.09
C ARG A 75 -3.09 -15.82 16.26
N ASN A 76 -4.39 -15.62 16.46
CA ASN A 76 -4.90 -14.68 17.46
C ASN A 76 -4.25 -13.29 17.31
N ALA A 77 -4.15 -12.83 16.07
CA ALA A 77 -3.49 -11.56 15.74
C ALA A 77 -3.93 -11.05 14.38
N GLN A 78 -3.67 -9.78 14.12
CA GLN A 78 -3.86 -9.18 12.80
C GLN A 78 -2.74 -9.61 11.85
N VAL A 79 -3.09 -9.71 10.57
CA VAL A 79 -2.16 -9.73 9.45
C VAL A 79 -2.40 -8.43 8.68
N TRP A 80 -1.35 -7.73 8.34
CA TRP A 80 -1.46 -6.48 7.59
C TRP A 80 -1.26 -6.73 6.10
N TRP A 81 -2.12 -6.07 5.29
CA TRP A 81 -2.06 -6.13 3.84
C TRP A 81 -1.57 -4.82 3.28
N PHE A 82 -0.61 -4.89 2.35
CA PHE A 82 -0.21 -3.74 1.54
C PHE A 82 -1.17 -3.63 0.36
N GLN A 83 -1.74 -2.44 0.16
CA GLN A 83 -2.61 -2.15 -0.96
C GLN A 83 -2.29 -0.77 -1.53
N SER A 84 -2.67 -0.54 -2.79
CA SER A 84 -2.55 0.77 -3.43
C SER A 84 -1.14 1.37 -3.33
N VAL A 85 -0.13 0.55 -3.52
CA VAL A 85 1.27 0.99 -3.47
C VAL A 85 1.59 1.81 -4.72
N TYR A 86 2.00 3.06 -4.52
CA TYR A 86 2.38 3.93 -5.62
C TYR A 86 3.61 4.75 -5.28
N VAL A 87 4.57 4.79 -6.21
CA VAL A 87 5.77 5.63 -6.14
C VAL A 87 5.77 6.47 -7.41
N LEU A 88 5.99 7.78 -7.28
CA LEU A 88 6.12 8.64 -8.44
C LEU A 88 7.19 8.11 -9.38
N PRO A 89 6.98 8.14 -10.71
CA PRO A 89 7.91 7.54 -11.67
C PRO A 89 9.37 7.96 -11.49
N GLU A 90 9.62 9.23 -11.25
CA GLU A 90 10.99 9.76 -11.08
C GLU A 90 11.70 9.28 -9.82
N PHE A 91 10.96 8.70 -8.88
CA PHE A 91 11.50 8.18 -7.63
C PHE A 91 11.54 6.65 -7.57
N ARG A 92 11.14 5.99 -8.65
CA ARG A 92 11.17 4.52 -8.72
C ARG A 92 12.61 4.03 -8.83
N ARG A 93 12.85 2.82 -8.31
CA ARG A 93 14.16 2.17 -8.29
C ARG A 93 15.21 2.92 -7.46
N THR A 94 14.75 3.73 -6.52
CA THR A 94 15.65 4.46 -5.60
C THR A 94 15.58 3.89 -4.17
N GLY A 95 14.86 2.79 -3.99
CA GLY A 95 14.75 2.14 -2.68
C GLY A 95 13.62 2.68 -1.80
N ILE A 96 12.73 3.51 -2.33
CA ILE A 96 11.65 4.09 -1.52
C ILE A 96 10.68 3.02 -1.02
N PHE A 97 10.22 2.12 -1.91
CA PHE A 97 9.31 1.06 -1.46
C PHE A 97 9.99 0.15 -0.44
N ARG A 98 11.25 -0.20 -0.67
CA ARG A 98 12.00 -0.99 0.30
C ARG A 98 12.03 -0.32 1.68
N SER A 99 12.29 0.98 1.71
CA SER A 99 12.31 1.75 2.97
C SER A 99 10.95 1.75 3.64
N MET A 100 9.88 1.94 2.87
CA MET A 100 8.51 1.88 3.40
C MET A 100 8.19 0.49 3.95
N TYR A 101 8.52 -0.56 3.21
CA TYR A 101 8.29 -1.94 3.64
C TYR A 101 9.00 -2.24 4.96
N LEU A 102 10.29 -1.89 5.06
CA LEU A 102 11.07 -2.16 6.27
C LEU A 102 10.52 -1.36 7.47
N HIS A 103 10.11 -0.12 7.25
CA HIS A 103 9.51 0.70 8.29
C HIS A 103 8.21 0.08 8.81
N ILE A 104 7.34 -0.33 7.90
CA ILE A 104 6.05 -0.95 8.25
C ILE A 104 6.26 -2.30 8.92
N LYS A 105 7.24 -3.08 8.46
CA LYS A 105 7.59 -4.35 9.09
C LYS A 105 7.98 -4.13 10.56
N GLU A 106 8.82 -3.14 10.82
CA GLU A 106 9.22 -2.78 12.18
C GLU A 106 8.01 -2.36 13.03
N GLU A 107 7.14 -1.51 12.47
CA GLU A 107 5.92 -1.10 13.17
C GLU A 107 5.00 -2.28 13.46
N SER A 108 4.88 -3.21 12.52
CA SER A 108 4.06 -4.41 12.70
C SER A 108 4.58 -5.28 13.85
N GLU A 109 5.89 -5.41 13.95
CA GLU A 109 6.51 -6.18 15.03
C GLU A 109 6.24 -5.54 16.40
N LYS A 110 6.30 -4.21 16.47
CA LYS A 110 5.99 -3.47 17.71
C LYS A 110 4.54 -3.66 18.16
N GLN A 111 3.63 -3.89 17.23
CA GLN A 111 2.19 -4.01 17.50
C GLN A 111 1.71 -5.46 17.54
N ASN A 112 2.62 -6.44 17.58
CA ASN A 112 2.29 -7.86 17.60
C ASN A 112 1.46 -8.33 16.41
N VAL A 113 1.69 -7.74 15.25
CA VAL A 113 1.07 -8.17 14.00
C VAL A 113 1.75 -9.46 13.55
N ALA A 114 0.97 -10.45 13.14
CA ALA A 114 1.47 -11.78 12.84
C ALA A 114 2.19 -11.90 11.51
N GLY A 115 1.91 -11.01 10.56
CA GLY A 115 2.54 -11.08 9.25
C GLY A 115 2.09 -9.96 8.33
N LEU A 116 2.75 -9.90 7.18
CA LEU A 116 2.48 -8.94 6.12
C LEU A 116 2.11 -9.71 4.85
N ARG A 117 1.11 -9.25 4.13
CA ARG A 117 0.64 -9.84 2.88
C ARG A 117 0.41 -8.78 1.83
N LEU A 118 0.48 -9.19 0.57
CA LEU A 118 0.08 -8.38 -0.58
C LEU A 118 -0.30 -9.32 -1.73
N TYR A 119 -1.00 -8.78 -2.72
CA TYR A 119 -1.19 -9.49 -3.97
C TYR A 119 -0.56 -8.68 -5.11
N VAL A 120 -0.17 -9.38 -6.16
CA VAL A 120 0.51 -8.80 -7.31
C VAL A 120 0.03 -9.52 -8.56
N GLU A 121 -0.04 -8.82 -9.69
CA GLU A 121 -0.36 -9.46 -10.95
C GLU A 121 0.69 -10.51 -11.28
N THR A 122 0.25 -11.68 -11.70
CA THR A 122 1.12 -12.85 -11.90
C THR A 122 2.22 -12.62 -12.93
N ASN A 123 2.00 -11.71 -13.88
CA ASN A 123 2.99 -11.38 -14.92
C ASN A 123 3.87 -10.17 -14.58
N ASN A 124 3.70 -9.57 -13.40
CA ASN A 124 4.55 -8.48 -12.96
C ASN A 124 5.83 -9.01 -12.31
N ASN A 125 6.74 -9.51 -13.17
CA ASN A 125 7.95 -10.20 -12.71
C ASN A 125 8.87 -9.31 -11.88
N ARG A 126 8.95 -8.03 -12.21
CA ARG A 126 9.80 -7.09 -11.46
C ARG A 126 9.30 -6.92 -10.02
N ALA A 127 7.99 -6.75 -9.84
CA ALA A 127 7.41 -6.63 -8.51
C ALA A 127 7.60 -7.91 -7.72
N CYS A 128 7.35 -9.06 -8.35
CA CYS A 128 7.56 -10.37 -7.71
C CYS A 128 9.00 -10.51 -7.21
N LEU A 129 9.99 -10.15 -8.03
CA LEU A 129 11.38 -10.23 -7.64
C LEU A 129 11.69 -9.30 -6.46
N THR A 130 11.13 -8.09 -6.47
CA THR A 130 11.30 -7.14 -5.37
C THR A 130 10.78 -7.73 -4.06
N TYR A 131 9.58 -8.32 -4.07
CA TYR A 131 9.00 -8.90 -2.87
C TYR A 131 9.80 -10.11 -2.38
N GLU A 132 10.27 -10.94 -3.29
CA GLU A 132 11.10 -12.11 -2.95
C GLU A 132 12.42 -11.67 -2.30
N THR A 133 13.05 -10.60 -2.78
CA THR A 133 14.29 -10.09 -2.19
C THR A 133 14.05 -9.50 -0.80
N LEU A 134 12.82 -9.12 -0.48
CA LEU A 134 12.43 -8.65 0.85
C LEU A 134 12.08 -9.81 1.80
N GLY A 135 12.13 -11.04 1.34
CA GLY A 135 11.86 -12.22 2.15
C GLY A 135 10.43 -12.73 2.09
N MET A 136 9.62 -12.20 1.18
CA MET A 136 8.26 -12.69 0.96
C MET A 136 8.26 -13.86 -0.03
N ASN A 137 7.22 -14.67 0.02
CA ASN A 137 7.04 -15.76 -0.94
C ASN A 137 5.57 -15.90 -1.34
N SER A 138 5.33 -16.60 -2.45
CA SER A 138 3.98 -16.84 -2.99
C SER A 138 3.68 -18.33 -3.11
N GLU A 139 4.19 -19.15 -2.20
CA GLU A 139 4.19 -20.60 -2.32
C GLU A 139 2.84 -21.27 -2.03
N HIS A 140 2.02 -20.65 -1.16
CA HIS A 140 0.87 -21.36 -0.59
C HIS A 140 -0.50 -20.91 -1.11
N TYR A 141 -0.63 -19.68 -1.61
CA TYR A 141 -1.94 -19.12 -1.92
C TYR A 141 -2.02 -18.56 -3.33
N ARG A 142 -3.21 -18.64 -3.91
CA ARG A 142 -3.59 -17.85 -5.07
C ARG A 142 -4.88 -17.13 -4.73
N MET A 143 -5.11 -15.98 -5.37
CA MET A 143 -6.28 -15.17 -5.13
C MET A 143 -7.40 -15.57 -6.09
N TYR A 144 -8.61 -15.77 -5.55
CA TYR A 144 -9.84 -15.88 -6.33
C TYR A 144 -10.69 -14.66 -6.06
N GLU A 145 -11.37 -14.18 -7.08
CA GLU A 145 -12.05 -12.90 -6.98
C GLU A 145 -13.37 -12.95 -7.73
N TRP A 146 -14.40 -12.38 -7.11
CA TRP A 146 -15.66 -12.05 -7.77
C TRP A 146 -15.97 -10.62 -7.38
N LEU A 147 -16.12 -9.73 -8.37
CA LEU A 147 -16.46 -8.34 -8.15
C LEU A 147 -17.89 -8.08 -8.55
N LYS A 148 -18.57 -7.25 -7.78
CA LYS A 148 -19.91 -6.79 -8.11
C LYS A 148 -19.82 -5.85 -9.32
N ASP A 149 -20.74 -6.01 -10.27
CA ASP A 149 -20.83 -5.14 -11.46
C ASP A 149 -21.25 -3.71 -11.10
#